data_a6a07976f0439e92e73fb1decb133331
#
_entry.id   a6a07976f0439e92e73fb1decb133331
#
_cell.length_a   1.000
_cell.length_b   1.000
_cell.length_c   1.000
_cell.angle_alpha   90.00
_cell.angle_beta   90.00
_cell.angle_gamma   90.00
#
_symmetry.space_group_name_H-M   'P 1'
#
loop_
_entity.id
_entity.type
_entity.pdbx_description
1 polymer ?
#
loop_
_entity_poly.entity_id
_entity_poly.type
_entity_poly.pdbx_seq_one_letter_code
_entity_poly.pdbx_strand_id
1 'polypeptide(L)'
;MGMPCKINSLLKLKPDQGYPTMLEVGAQHRVQKDGYRIFPIDVPLSLVDENWLAHGDIVIEKLTWEHQTTTLEFRIHRVYATPFAIQ
;
A
#
# COMPACT_ATOMS: atom_id res chain seq x y z
N MET A 1 -22.44 17.22 -9.69
CA MET A 1 -22.41 16.34 -8.55
C MET A 1 -21.16 15.45 -8.58
N GLY A 2 -20.30 15.57 -7.60
CA GLY A 2 -19.08 14.80 -7.56
C GLY A 2 -19.28 13.48 -6.83
N MET A 3 -18.47 12.48 -7.21
CA MET A 3 -18.41 11.27 -6.44
C MET A 3 -17.47 11.48 -5.24
N PRO A 4 -17.81 10.94 -4.06
CA PRO A 4 -16.90 11.06 -2.94
C PRO A 4 -15.61 10.30 -3.26
N CYS A 5 -14.48 10.98 -3.12
CA CYS A 5 -13.15 10.38 -3.32
C CYS A 5 -12.51 10.14 -1.97
N LYS A 6 -12.27 8.88 -1.63
CA LYS A 6 -11.55 8.54 -0.42
C LYS A 6 -10.07 8.44 -0.71
N ILE A 7 -9.29 9.16 0.07
CA ILE A 7 -7.84 9.02 0.04
C ILE A 7 -7.46 7.92 1.04
N ASN A 8 -6.78 6.89 0.56
CA ASN A 8 -6.36 5.79 1.41
C ASN A 8 -5.14 6.20 2.23
N SER A 9 -5.21 6.01 3.54
CA SER A 9 -4.12 6.38 4.45
C SER A 9 -3.22 5.21 4.81
N LEU A 10 -3.53 4.02 4.28
CA LEU A 10 -2.72 2.83 4.48
C LEU A 10 -2.82 1.95 3.24
N LEU A 11 -1.86 1.07 3.06
CA LEU A 11 -1.89 0.10 1.97
C LEU A 11 -2.09 -1.29 2.57
N LYS A 12 -3.30 -1.82 2.41
CA LYS A 12 -3.63 -3.18 2.85
C LYS A 12 -3.52 -4.12 1.68
N LEU A 13 -2.71 -5.16 1.81
CA LEU A 13 -2.50 -6.17 0.78
C LEU A 13 -2.72 -7.56 1.36
N LYS A 14 -3.45 -8.39 0.61
CA LYS A 14 -3.53 -9.81 0.87
C LYS A 14 -2.38 -10.53 0.17
N PRO A 15 -2.05 -11.76 0.57
CA PRO A 15 -0.98 -12.50 -0.12
C PRO A 15 -1.19 -12.62 -1.63
N ASP A 16 -2.45 -12.80 -2.07
CA ASP A 16 -2.78 -12.91 -3.49
C ASP A 16 -2.77 -11.56 -4.22
N GLN A 17 -2.66 -10.47 -3.50
CA GLN A 17 -2.54 -9.12 -4.08
C GLN A 17 -1.09 -8.64 -4.17
N GLY A 18 -0.14 -9.49 -3.81
CA GLY A 18 1.28 -9.16 -3.92
C GLY A 18 1.93 -8.70 -2.62
N TYR A 19 1.37 -9.07 -1.46
CA TYR A 19 2.04 -8.74 -0.20
C TYR A 19 3.46 -9.32 -0.22
N PRO A 20 4.49 -8.51 0.06
CA PRO A 20 5.87 -9.01 -0.02
C PRO A 20 6.13 -10.14 0.96
N THR A 21 6.83 -11.18 0.50
CA THR A 21 7.23 -12.29 1.37
C THR A 21 8.34 -11.91 2.34
N MET A 22 9.14 -10.91 1.97
CA MET A 22 10.17 -10.34 2.83
C MET A 22 10.08 -8.83 2.79
N LEU A 23 10.18 -8.19 3.95
CA LEU A 23 10.19 -6.74 4.05
C LEU A 23 11.64 -6.27 4.27
N GLU A 24 12.15 -5.58 3.27
CA GLU A 24 13.50 -5.00 3.30
C GLU A 24 13.43 -3.53 3.03
N VAL A 25 14.05 -2.73 3.88
CA VAL A 25 14.11 -1.27 3.69
C VAL A 25 14.79 -0.96 2.35
N GLY A 26 14.14 -0.12 1.55
CA GLY A 26 14.66 0.25 0.23
C GLY A 26 14.19 -0.65 -0.90
N ALA A 27 13.61 -1.80 -0.62
CA ALA A 27 13.10 -2.70 -1.66
C ALA A 27 11.89 -2.09 -2.34
N GLN A 28 11.82 -2.24 -3.66
CA GLN A 28 10.71 -1.74 -4.47
C GLN A 28 9.79 -2.88 -4.87
N HIS A 29 8.50 -2.61 -4.85
CA HIS A 29 7.47 -3.57 -5.21
C HIS A 29 6.42 -2.93 -6.08
N ARG A 30 5.76 -3.75 -6.89
CA ARG A 30 4.66 -3.33 -7.74
C ARG A 30 3.46 -4.22 -7.47
N VAL A 31 2.31 -3.60 -7.22
CA VAL A 31 1.07 -4.33 -6.92
C VAL A 31 -0.09 -3.70 -7.65
N GLN A 32 -1.19 -4.46 -7.78
CA GLN A 32 -2.41 -3.98 -8.41
C GLN A 32 -3.59 -4.20 -7.47
N LYS A 33 -4.50 -3.22 -7.48
CA LYS A 33 -5.77 -3.31 -6.75
C LYS A 33 -6.91 -3.00 -7.71
N ASP A 34 -8.03 -3.69 -7.51
CA ASP A 34 -9.21 -3.47 -8.34
C ASP A 34 -9.79 -2.08 -8.08
N GLY A 35 -10.31 -1.49 -9.14
CA GLY A 35 -10.94 -0.17 -9.09
C GLY A 35 -9.93 0.96 -9.09
N TYR A 36 -10.46 2.19 -9.12
CA TYR A 36 -9.64 3.39 -9.08
C TYR A 36 -9.51 3.85 -7.64
N ARG A 37 -8.30 3.82 -7.12
CA ARG A 37 -8.02 4.16 -5.72
C ARG A 37 -7.06 5.33 -5.65
N ILE A 38 -7.20 6.14 -4.62
CA ILE A 38 -6.34 7.31 -4.41
C ILE A 38 -5.44 7.04 -3.21
N PHE A 39 -4.14 7.16 -3.44
CA PHE A 39 -3.12 7.05 -2.40
C PHE A 39 -2.21 8.26 -2.47
N PRO A 40 -1.79 8.83 -1.34
CA PRO A 40 -0.80 9.91 -1.37
C PRO A 40 0.53 9.39 -1.92
N ILE A 41 1.23 10.24 -2.67
CA ILE A 41 2.55 9.95 -3.22
C ILE A 41 3.60 10.61 -2.34
N ASP A 42 4.74 9.96 -2.17
CA ASP A 42 5.90 10.50 -1.46
C ASP A 42 5.69 10.78 0.03
N VAL A 43 4.69 10.14 0.63
CA VAL A 43 4.49 10.21 2.09
C VAL A 43 4.45 8.79 2.66
N PRO A 44 4.95 8.58 3.88
CA PRO A 44 4.90 7.25 4.47
C PRO A 44 3.46 6.81 4.77
N LEU A 45 3.13 5.59 4.35
CA LEU A 45 1.85 4.95 4.64
C LEU A 45 2.13 3.62 5.31
N SER A 46 1.22 3.20 6.19
CA SER A 46 1.35 1.88 6.83
C SER A 46 1.07 0.77 5.82
N LEU A 47 1.94 -0.24 5.82
CA LEU A 47 1.74 -1.46 5.06
C LEU A 47 1.06 -2.48 5.98
N VAL A 48 -0.14 -2.89 5.61
CA VAL A 48 -1.02 -3.70 6.46
C VAL A 48 -1.32 -5.02 5.76
N ASP A 49 -1.29 -6.11 6.51
CA ASP A 49 -1.62 -7.43 5.98
C ASP A 49 -3.13 -7.71 6.04
N GLU A 50 -3.52 -8.92 5.62
CA GLU A 50 -4.93 -9.30 5.60
C GLU A 50 -5.58 -9.36 6.98
N ASN A 51 -4.78 -9.45 8.03
CA ASN A 51 -5.26 -9.50 9.42
C ASN A 51 -5.26 -8.13 10.09
N TRP A 52 -5.08 -7.07 9.33
CA TRP A 52 -5.03 -5.68 9.81
C TRP A 52 -3.84 -5.42 10.74
N LEU A 53 -2.74 -6.11 10.51
CA LEU A 53 -1.50 -5.87 11.22
C LEU A 53 -0.57 -5.00 10.37
N ALA A 54 -0.09 -3.91 10.94
CA ALA A 54 0.88 -3.04 10.28
C ALA A 54 2.28 -3.58 10.53
N HIS A 55 3.02 -3.79 9.46
CA HIS A 55 4.38 -4.36 9.51
C HIS A 55 5.46 -3.35 9.20
N GLY A 56 5.12 -2.23 8.62
CA GLY A 56 6.09 -1.21 8.28
C GLY A 56 5.44 -0.04 7.57
N ASP A 57 6.26 0.91 7.16
CA ASP A 57 5.85 2.06 6.36
C ASP A 57 6.39 1.89 4.94
N ILE A 58 5.57 2.26 3.97
CA ILE A 58 5.98 2.32 2.57
C ILE A 58 5.76 3.72 2.02
N VAL A 59 6.43 4.02 0.93
CA VAL A 59 6.23 5.27 0.21
C VAL A 59 5.84 4.91 -1.21
N ILE A 60 4.69 5.39 -1.65
CA ILE A 60 4.23 5.15 -3.03
C ILE A 60 4.95 6.12 -3.94
N GLU A 61 5.67 5.58 -4.92
CA GLU A 61 6.46 6.35 -5.86
C GLU A 61 5.71 6.63 -7.14
N LYS A 62 4.80 5.72 -7.53
CA LYS A 62 4.03 5.87 -8.75
C LYS A 62 2.67 5.20 -8.59
N LEU A 63 1.64 5.86 -9.10
CA LEU A 63 0.29 5.33 -9.14
C LEU A 63 -0.24 5.47 -10.55
N THR A 64 -0.78 4.39 -11.09
CA THR A 64 -1.34 4.38 -12.45
C THR A 64 -2.75 3.83 -12.41
N TRP A 65 -3.67 4.53 -13.06
CA TRP A 65 -5.03 4.05 -13.27
C TRP A 65 -5.17 3.59 -14.70
N GLU A 66 -5.59 2.34 -14.88
CA GLU A 66 -5.79 1.79 -16.21
C GLU A 66 -6.76 0.60 -16.13
N HIS A 67 -7.76 0.59 -17.01
CA HIS A 67 -8.70 -0.54 -17.10
C HIS A 67 -9.35 -0.90 -15.78
N GLN A 68 -9.80 0.12 -15.02
CA GLN A 68 -10.44 -0.04 -13.71
C GLN A 68 -9.53 -0.73 -12.68
N THR A 69 -8.24 -0.55 -12.83
CA THR A 69 -7.23 -1.11 -11.95
C THR A 69 -6.28 0.01 -11.52
N THR A 70 -5.89 -0.03 -10.27
CA THR A 70 -4.85 0.86 -9.74
C THR A 70 -3.57 0.07 -9.58
N THR A 71 -2.51 0.50 -10.26
CA THR A 71 -1.18 -0.08 -10.14
C THR A 71 -0.35 0.84 -9.26
N LEU A 72 0.28 0.26 -8.26
CA LEU A 72 1.11 1.00 -7.30
C LEU A 72 2.53 0.49 -7.37
N GLU A 73 3.47 1.42 -7.46
CA GLU A 73 4.90 1.12 -7.30
C GLU A 73 5.34 1.80 -6.01
N PHE A 74 5.80 1.01 -5.06
CA PHE A 74 6.16 1.53 -3.75
C PHE A 74 7.50 0.98 -3.29
N ARG A 75 8.09 1.70 -2.33
CA ARG A 75 9.35 1.31 -1.71
C ARG A 75 9.12 1.12 -0.22
N ILE A 76 9.73 0.11 0.35
CA ILE A 76 9.71 -0.11 1.80
C ILE A 76 10.55 1.00 2.43
N HIS A 77 9.91 1.81 3.26
CA HIS A 77 10.57 2.94 3.92
C HIS A 77 11.08 2.57 5.30
N ARG A 78 10.30 1.77 6.02
CA ARG A 78 10.63 1.38 7.38
C ARG A 78 9.96 0.05 7.70
N VAL A 79 10.65 -0.82 8.43
CA VAL A 79 10.09 -2.08 8.90
C VAL A 79 10.00 -2.02 10.42
N TYR A 80 8.83 -2.33 10.97
CA TYR A 80 8.62 -2.31 12.42
C TYR A 80 9.27 -3.54 13.06
N ALA A 81 9.86 -3.34 14.23
CA ALA A 81 10.42 -4.45 15.00
C ALA A 81 9.32 -5.42 15.43
N THR A 82 8.14 -4.90 15.75
CA THR A 82 6.98 -5.70 16.13
C THR A 82 5.75 -5.17 15.40
N PRO A 83 5.02 -6.02 14.67
CA PRO A 83 3.76 -5.59 14.03
C PRO A 83 2.74 -5.18 15.08
N PHE A 84 1.85 -4.25 14.72
CA PHE A 84 0.78 -3.84 15.61
C PHE A 84 -0.55 -3.75 14.85
N ALA A 85 -1.65 -3.97 15.59
CA ALA A 85 -2.98 -3.93 15.02
C ALA A 85 -3.42 -2.51 14.71
N ILE A 86 -4.01 -2.33 13.52
CA ILE A 86 -4.61 -1.08 13.09
C ILE A 86 -6.12 -1.24 13.14
N GLN A 87 -6.70 -0.81 14.21
CA GLN A 87 -8.16 -0.76 14.30
C GLN A 87 -8.56 0.21 15.35
#